data_558060302e4269c6adce5834bfe713df
#
_entry.id   558060302e4269c6adce5834bfe713df
#
_cell.length_a   1.000
_cell.length_b   1.000
_cell.length_c   1.000
_cell.angle_alpha   90.00
_cell.angle_beta   90.00
_cell.angle_gamma   90.00
#
_symmetry.space_group_name_H-M   'P 1'
#
loop_
_entity.id
_entity.type
_entity.pdbx_description
1 polymer ?
#
loop_
_entity_poly.entity_id
_entity_poly.type
_entity_poly.pdbx_seq_one_letter_code
_entity_poly.pdbx_strand_id
1 'polypeptide(L)' 'MVGSSPKGWEDAVRDAIDKFSRSLWNLRIAEVKELDVKLDGKGRIVAYRAKIRISLKYDDWKR' A
#
# COMPACT_ATOMS: atom_id res chain seq x y z
N MET A 1 -0.32 -6.41 3.73
CA MET A 1 0.60 -5.40 4.21
C MET A 1 -0.04 -4.02 4.15
N VAL A 2 0.39 -3.14 4.99
CA VAL A 2 -0.24 -1.84 5.13
C VAL A 2 0.82 -0.75 5.08
N GLY A 3 0.54 0.29 4.31
CA GLY A 3 1.36 1.47 4.31
C GLY A 3 0.55 2.66 4.74
N SER A 4 1.19 3.69 5.19
CA SER A 4 0.49 4.89 5.59
C SER A 4 1.30 6.13 5.25
N SER A 5 0.60 7.22 5.13
CA SER A 5 1.24 8.49 4.80
C SER A 5 0.29 9.63 5.15
N PRO A 6 0.81 10.74 5.61
CA PRO A 6 -0.03 11.90 5.84
C PRO A 6 -0.35 12.64 4.55
N LYS A 7 0.27 12.27 3.45
CA LYS A 7 0.09 12.98 2.21
C LYS A 7 -1.01 12.47 1.31
N GLY A 8 -1.22 11.18 1.29
CA GLY A 8 -2.26 10.63 0.44
C GLY A 8 -2.10 9.15 0.27
N TRP A 9 -3.08 8.54 -0.41
CA TRP A 9 -3.06 7.09 -0.59
C TRP A 9 -1.96 6.64 -1.52
N GLU A 10 -1.68 7.41 -2.54
CA GLU A 10 -0.63 7.06 -3.46
C GLU A 10 0.70 6.94 -2.73
N ASP A 11 0.94 7.87 -1.83
CA ASP A 11 2.15 7.86 -1.05
C ASP A 11 2.11 6.72 -0.03
N ALA A 12 0.93 6.38 0.47
CA ALA A 12 0.79 5.28 1.40
C ALA A 12 1.11 3.96 0.71
N VAL A 13 0.66 3.80 -0.52
CA VAL A 13 0.97 2.59 -1.28
C VAL A 13 2.46 2.49 -1.53
N ARG A 14 3.07 3.60 -1.88
CA ARG A 14 4.50 3.63 -2.12
C ARG A 14 5.28 3.27 -0.86
N ASP A 15 4.81 3.75 0.28
CA ASP A 15 5.43 3.43 1.55
C ASP A 15 5.38 1.93 1.82
N ALA A 16 4.24 1.32 1.57
CA ALA A 16 4.08 -0.11 1.78
C ALA A 16 5.02 -0.89 0.86
N ILE A 17 5.08 -0.50 -0.39
CA ILE A 17 5.91 -1.18 -1.36
C ILE A 17 7.38 -1.05 -1.03
N ASP A 18 7.78 0.12 -0.60
CA ASP A 18 9.17 0.35 -0.22
C ASP A 18 9.62 -0.56 0.91
N LYS A 19 8.77 -0.72 1.90
CA LYS A 19 9.11 -1.58 3.01
C LYS A 19 9.24 -3.02 2.60
N PHE A 20 8.39 -3.41 1.66
CA PHE A 20 8.34 -4.79 1.25
C PHE A 20 9.41 -5.15 0.23
N SER A 21 9.69 -4.24 -0.66
CA SER A 21 10.59 -4.54 -1.75
C SER A 21 12.04 -4.72 -1.31
N ARG A 22 12.34 -4.32 -0.10
CA ARG A 22 13.66 -4.57 0.42
C ARG A 22 13.94 -6.05 0.55
N SER A 23 12.90 -6.81 0.84
CA SER A 23 13.04 -8.24 1.00
C SER A 23 12.73 -8.98 -0.27
N LEU A 24 11.87 -8.43 -1.08
CA LEU A 24 11.38 -9.13 -2.26
C LEU A 24 11.61 -8.31 -3.51
N TRP A 25 12.73 -8.46 -4.06
CA TRP A 25 13.06 -7.68 -5.24
C TRP A 25 12.44 -8.23 -6.50
N ASN A 26 11.68 -9.29 -6.38
CA ASN A 26 11.00 -9.88 -7.51
C ASN A 26 9.55 -9.49 -7.58
N LEU A 27 9.22 -8.36 -7.02
CA LEU A 27 7.88 -7.87 -6.95
C LEU A 27 7.37 -7.44 -8.30
N ARG A 28 6.18 -7.84 -8.65
CA ARG A 28 5.61 -7.50 -9.95
C ARG A 28 4.32 -6.74 -9.86
N ILE A 29 3.42 -7.20 -9.00
CA ILE A 29 2.09 -6.64 -8.91
C ILE A 29 1.77 -6.29 -7.47
N ALA A 30 1.25 -5.11 -7.27
CA ALA A 30 0.75 -4.72 -5.96
C ALA A 30 -0.72 -4.37 -6.15
N GLU A 31 -1.57 -5.09 -5.47
CA GLU A 31 -3.00 -4.89 -5.60
C GLU A 31 -3.51 -4.17 -4.38
N VAL A 32 -4.22 -3.08 -4.58
CA VAL A 32 -4.78 -2.32 -3.46
C VAL A 32 -6.08 -2.98 -3.05
N LYS A 33 -6.14 -3.45 -1.82
CA LYS A 33 -7.31 -4.14 -1.32
C LYS A 33 -8.26 -3.21 -0.58
N GLU A 34 -7.72 -2.30 0.19
CA GLU A 34 -8.53 -1.39 0.97
C GLU A 34 -7.81 -0.07 1.15
N LEU A 35 -8.59 0.98 1.17
CA LEU A 35 -8.08 2.30 1.47
C LEU A 35 -8.90 2.85 2.61
N ASP A 36 -8.25 3.45 3.59
CA ASP A 36 -8.99 4.13 4.64
C ASP A 36 -8.15 5.29 5.15
N VAL A 37 -8.71 6.04 6.05
CA VAL A 37 -8.01 7.17 6.63
C VAL A 37 -8.12 7.08 8.14
N LYS A 38 -7.11 7.58 8.80
CA LYS A 38 -7.13 7.67 10.23
C LYS A 38 -7.48 9.09 10.61
N LEU A 39 -8.43 9.24 11.51
CA LEU A 39 -8.89 10.54 11.93
C LEU A 39 -8.46 10.82 13.36
N ASP A 40 -8.27 12.10 13.66
CA ASP A 40 -8.01 12.46 15.04
C ASP A 40 -9.35 12.68 15.74
N GLY A 41 -9.30 13.13 16.97
CA GLY A 41 -10.51 13.30 17.74
C GLY A 41 -11.42 14.42 17.24
N LYS A 42 -10.93 15.21 16.30
CA LYS A 42 -11.70 16.32 15.76
C LYS A 42 -12.21 16.06 14.37
N GLY A 43 -12.01 14.85 13.87
CA GLY A 43 -12.50 14.51 12.55
C GLY A 43 -11.58 14.89 11.42
N ARG A 44 -10.35 15.25 11.73
CA ARG A 44 -9.40 15.59 10.68
C ARG A 44 -8.61 14.37 10.27
N ILE A 45 -8.28 14.32 9.01
CA ILE A 45 -7.48 13.21 8.49
C ILE A 45 -6.03 13.39 8.92
N VAL A 46 -5.50 12.43 9.65
CA VAL A 46 -4.11 12.49 10.08
C VAL A 46 -3.23 11.55 9.27
N ALA A 47 -3.81 10.55 8.65
CA ALA A 47 -3.02 9.64 7.84
C ALA A 47 -3.93 8.92 6.86
N TYR A 48 -3.38 8.61 5.70
CA TYR A 48 -4.06 7.78 4.72
C TYR A 48 -3.41 6.41 4.81
N ARG A 49 -4.19 5.37 4.79
CA ARG A 49 -3.65 4.01 4.88
C ARG A 49 -4.10 3.20 3.69
N ALA A 50 -3.18 2.42 3.18
CA ALA A 50 -3.46 1.54 2.06
C ALA A 50 -3.09 0.13 2.44
N LYS A 51 -4.04 -0.79 2.28
CA LYS A 51 -3.78 -2.19 2.52
C LYS A 51 -3.58 -2.83 1.16
N ILE A 52 -2.44 -3.43 0.94
CA ILE A 52 -2.13 -3.98 -0.36
C ILE A 52 -1.76 -5.45 -0.26
N ARG A 53 -1.89 -6.10 -1.40
CA ARG A 53 -1.53 -7.48 -1.54
C ARG A 53 -0.48 -7.56 -2.62
N ILE A 54 0.60 -8.26 -2.35
CA ILE A 54 1.70 -8.35 -3.27
C ILE A 54 1.68 -9.68 -3.97
N SER A 55 1.90 -9.67 -5.27
CA SER A 55 1.98 -10.88 -6.04
C SER A 55 3.36 -10.97 -6.67
N LEU A 56 3.98 -12.12 -6.51
CA LEU A 56 5.29 -12.35 -7.09
C LEU A 56 5.21 -13.12 -8.39
N LYS A 57 4.08 -13.78 -8.60
CA LYS A 57 3.94 -14.57 -9.77
C LYS A 57 3.28 -13.82 -10.85
N TYR A 58 4.03 -13.15 -11.64
CA TYR A 58 3.47 -12.33 -12.67
C TYR A 58 2.97 -13.13 -13.87
N ASP A 59 3.39 -14.35 -13.99
CA ASP A 59 2.94 -15.16 -15.09
C ASP A 59 1.47 -15.40 -15.10
N ASP A 60 0.92 -15.50 -13.93
CA ASP A 60 -0.45 -15.88 -13.80
C ASP A 60 -1.43 -14.85 -14.25
N TRP A 61 -1.08 -13.60 -14.22
CA TRP A 61 -2.05 -12.62 -14.59
C TRP A 61 -1.94 -12.21 -16.03
N LYS A 62 -0.87 -12.68 -16.65
CA LYS A 62 -0.73 -12.38 -17.97
C LYS A 62 -1.64 -13.20 -18.78
N ARG A 63 -2.31 -12.90 -19.36
CA ARG A 63 -3.12 -13.73 -20.00
C ARG A 63 -3.99 -13.26 -20.65
#